data_a2bcb784883b358061d21c8e2c1b7d11
#
_entry.id   a2bcb784883b358061d21c8e2c1b7d11
#
_cell.length_a   1.000
_cell.length_b   1.000
_cell.length_c   1.000
_cell.angle_alpha   90.00
_cell.angle_beta   90.00
_cell.angle_gamma   90.00
#
_symmetry.space_group_name_H-M   'P 1'
#
loop_
_entity.id
_entity.type
_entity.pdbx_description
1 polymer ?
#
loop_
_entity_poly.entity_id
_entity_poly.type
_entity_poly.pdbx_seq_one_letter_code
_entity_poly.pdbx_strand_id
1 'polypeptide(L)'
;MSELRSILSGRISSDDARMLSRAEFKEELFQLLFDEDKRTSDNAAWVLTHMPKTADSWLTERQAILIDEVMRTTSTTKRRLMMNLLDRTPFERDYIRTDFLDFCFNEMLSDEPIGVKTLAIKLTYAQSVHYPELLEEFNTALQMMEPEVLPAALRHLRGKMLKTNGKA
;
A
#
# COMPACT_ATOMS: atom_id res chain seq x y z
N MET A 1 -27.48 1.39 -10.38
CA MET A 1 -26.57 1.74 -9.27
C MET A 1 -26.88 0.84 -8.09
N SER A 2 -25.87 0.20 -7.52
CA SER A 2 -26.07 -0.65 -6.34
C SER A 2 -26.29 0.19 -5.08
N GLU A 3 -26.87 -0.42 -4.07
CA GLU A 3 -27.05 0.22 -2.77
C GLU A 3 -25.68 0.57 -2.15
N LEU A 4 -24.71 -0.34 -2.23
CA LEU A 4 -23.36 -0.11 -1.73
C LEU A 4 -22.70 1.09 -2.43
N ARG A 5 -22.82 1.17 -3.75
CA ARG A 5 -22.30 2.30 -4.51
C ARG A 5 -22.93 3.62 -4.05
N SER A 6 -24.25 3.61 -3.82
CA SER A 6 -24.97 4.80 -3.32
C SER A 6 -24.42 5.26 -1.97
N ILE A 7 -24.17 4.32 -1.06
CA ILE A 7 -23.61 4.64 0.26
C ILE A 7 -22.20 5.22 0.10
N LEU A 8 -21.35 4.60 -0.72
CA LEU A 8 -19.95 5.01 -0.89
C LEU A 8 -19.78 6.32 -1.67
N SER A 9 -20.80 6.74 -2.42
CA SER A 9 -20.76 8.04 -3.10
C SER A 9 -20.95 9.21 -2.14
N GLY A 10 -21.42 8.95 -0.93
CA GLY A 10 -21.62 9.92 0.12
C GLY A 10 -20.48 9.94 1.14
N ARG A 11 -20.74 10.64 2.23
CA ARG A 11 -19.83 10.68 3.37
C ARG A 11 -20.08 9.46 4.25
N ILE A 12 -19.02 8.73 4.58
CA ILE A 12 -19.11 7.57 5.48
C ILE A 12 -18.22 7.78 6.71
N SER A 13 -18.64 7.19 7.83
CA SER A 13 -17.89 7.21 9.09
C SER A 13 -16.99 5.97 9.22
N SER A 14 -16.12 5.98 10.23
CA SER A 14 -15.32 4.79 10.56
C SER A 14 -16.18 3.60 10.94
N ASP A 15 -17.32 3.83 11.61
CA ASP A 15 -18.24 2.76 11.95
C ASP A 15 -18.92 2.19 10.70
N ASP A 16 -19.29 3.04 9.76
CA ASP A 16 -19.81 2.62 8.45
C ASP A 16 -18.78 1.74 7.72
N ALA A 17 -17.53 2.18 7.69
CA ALA A 17 -16.46 1.44 7.05
C ALA A 17 -16.29 0.05 7.64
N ARG A 18 -16.32 -0.06 8.97
CA ARG A 18 -16.25 -1.37 9.65
C ARG A 18 -17.44 -2.27 9.33
N MET A 19 -18.64 -1.70 9.31
CA MET A 19 -19.85 -2.46 8.98
C MET A 19 -19.84 -2.96 7.54
N LEU A 20 -19.32 -2.15 6.61
CA LEU A 20 -19.28 -2.47 5.19
C LEU A 20 -18.09 -3.40 4.83
N SER A 21 -17.13 -3.58 5.72
CA SER A 21 -15.94 -4.43 5.48
C SER A 21 -16.22 -5.92 5.65
N ARG A 22 -17.46 -6.34 5.54
CA ARG A 22 -17.87 -7.74 5.65
C ARG A 22 -17.48 -8.52 4.38
N ALA A 23 -17.19 -9.81 4.57
CA ALA A 23 -16.81 -10.70 3.48
C ALA A 23 -17.80 -10.73 2.32
N GLU A 24 -19.10 -10.57 2.60
CA GLU A 24 -20.16 -10.58 1.59
C GLU A 24 -20.06 -9.42 0.59
N PHE A 25 -19.42 -8.30 0.98
CA PHE A 25 -19.28 -7.11 0.14
C PHE A 25 -17.94 -7.03 -0.58
N LYS A 26 -17.00 -7.90 -0.29
CA LYS A 26 -15.61 -7.74 -0.77
C LYS A 26 -15.48 -7.66 -2.28
N GLU A 27 -16.23 -8.49 -3.01
CA GLU A 27 -16.16 -8.50 -4.48
C GLU A 27 -16.69 -7.19 -5.07
N GLU A 28 -17.82 -6.71 -4.57
CA GLU A 28 -18.40 -5.45 -5.02
C GLU A 28 -17.51 -4.26 -4.63
N LEU A 29 -16.96 -4.26 -3.41
CA LEU A 29 -16.01 -3.24 -2.97
C LEU A 29 -14.79 -3.19 -3.89
N PHE A 30 -14.28 -4.34 -4.27
CA PHE A 30 -13.14 -4.40 -5.17
C PHE A 30 -13.48 -3.80 -6.55
N GLN A 31 -14.67 -4.11 -7.09
CA GLN A 31 -15.12 -3.50 -8.33
C GLN A 31 -15.25 -1.98 -8.22
N LEU A 32 -15.73 -1.49 -7.08
CA LEU A 32 -15.91 -0.06 -6.84
C LEU A 32 -14.60 0.72 -6.67
N LEU A 33 -13.46 0.02 -6.52
CA LEU A 33 -12.15 0.67 -6.62
C LEU A 33 -11.94 1.35 -7.98
N PHE A 34 -12.60 0.87 -9.01
CA PHE A 34 -12.46 1.35 -10.38
C PHE A 34 -13.62 2.24 -10.81
N ASP A 35 -14.45 2.68 -9.86
CA ASP A 35 -15.57 3.57 -10.15
C ASP A 35 -15.06 4.94 -10.61
N GLU A 36 -15.77 5.53 -11.56
CA GLU A 36 -15.43 6.85 -12.11
C GLU A 36 -15.58 7.97 -11.07
N ASP A 37 -16.51 7.79 -10.12
CA ASP A 37 -16.69 8.74 -9.02
C ASP A 37 -15.54 8.59 -8.02
N LYS A 38 -14.73 9.64 -7.93
CA LYS A 38 -13.54 9.64 -7.05
C LYS A 38 -13.88 9.29 -5.60
N ARG A 39 -14.98 9.83 -5.07
CA ARG A 39 -15.36 9.56 -3.67
C ARG A 39 -15.74 8.10 -3.48
N THR A 40 -16.51 7.53 -4.38
CA THR A 40 -16.87 6.11 -4.35
C THR A 40 -15.62 5.24 -4.37
N SER A 41 -14.71 5.52 -5.29
CA SER A 41 -13.45 4.77 -5.42
C SER A 41 -12.56 4.90 -4.17
N ASP A 42 -12.37 6.11 -3.66
CA ASP A 42 -11.58 6.34 -2.44
C ASP A 42 -12.22 5.65 -1.23
N ASN A 43 -13.54 5.75 -1.08
CA ASN A 43 -14.26 5.11 0.02
C ASN A 43 -14.21 3.58 -0.07
N ALA A 44 -14.30 3.02 -1.27
CA ALA A 44 -14.16 1.57 -1.46
C ALA A 44 -12.77 1.09 -1.00
N ALA A 45 -11.73 1.82 -1.36
CA ALA A 45 -10.38 1.53 -0.90
C ALA A 45 -10.28 1.59 0.63
N TRP A 46 -10.86 2.62 1.24
CA TRP A 46 -10.86 2.78 2.69
C TRP A 46 -11.58 1.62 3.39
N VAL A 47 -12.77 1.25 2.93
CA VAL A 47 -13.52 0.12 3.51
C VAL A 47 -12.72 -1.18 3.39
N LEU A 48 -12.07 -1.44 2.27
CA LEU A 48 -11.26 -2.63 2.09
C LEU A 48 -10.12 -2.72 3.12
N THR A 49 -9.54 -1.59 3.54
CA THR A 49 -8.48 -1.60 4.56
C THR A 49 -8.98 -2.08 5.93
N HIS A 50 -10.29 -2.04 6.17
CA HIS A 50 -10.89 -2.50 7.42
C HIS A 50 -11.21 -4.01 7.41
N MET A 51 -10.99 -4.71 6.30
CA MET A 51 -11.24 -6.15 6.23
C MET A 51 -10.30 -6.90 7.16
N PRO A 52 -10.78 -8.00 7.79
CA PRO A 52 -9.96 -8.79 8.70
C PRO A 52 -8.81 -9.49 7.96
N LYS A 53 -7.81 -9.93 8.71
CA LYS A 53 -6.64 -10.63 8.15
C LYS A 53 -7.02 -11.90 7.38
N THR A 54 -8.16 -12.49 7.68
CA THR A 54 -8.67 -13.64 6.94
C THR A 54 -8.91 -13.34 5.46
N ALA A 55 -8.98 -12.07 5.07
CA ALA A 55 -9.10 -11.65 3.68
C ALA A 55 -7.75 -11.51 2.95
N ASP A 56 -6.62 -11.71 3.62
CA ASP A 56 -5.30 -11.47 3.03
C ASP A 56 -5.00 -12.39 1.84
N SER A 57 -5.43 -13.67 1.90
CA SER A 57 -5.27 -14.57 0.76
C SER A 57 -6.10 -14.14 -0.46
N TRP A 58 -7.30 -13.63 -0.21
CA TRP A 58 -8.15 -13.08 -1.27
C TRP A 58 -7.53 -11.84 -1.90
N LEU A 59 -6.91 -10.97 -1.08
CA LEU A 59 -6.17 -9.80 -1.57
C LEU A 59 -4.95 -10.23 -2.40
N THR A 60 -4.25 -11.27 -1.97
CA THR A 60 -3.05 -11.79 -2.65
C THR A 60 -3.37 -12.22 -4.09
N GLU A 61 -4.51 -12.84 -4.31
CA GLU A 61 -4.97 -13.23 -5.63
C GLU A 61 -5.19 -12.03 -6.56
N ARG A 62 -5.37 -10.84 -5.98
CA ARG A 62 -5.65 -9.59 -6.69
C ARG A 62 -4.46 -8.63 -6.70
N GLN A 63 -3.32 -9.10 -6.24
CA GLN A 63 -2.12 -8.26 -6.07
C GLN A 63 -1.72 -7.55 -7.36
N ALA A 64 -1.71 -8.25 -8.49
CA ALA A 64 -1.32 -7.66 -9.77
C ALA A 64 -2.24 -6.51 -10.19
N ILE A 65 -3.54 -6.67 -9.97
CA ILE A 65 -4.54 -5.64 -10.29
C ILE A 65 -4.36 -4.42 -9.38
N LEU A 66 -4.11 -4.66 -8.09
CA LEU A 66 -3.85 -3.59 -7.12
C LEU A 66 -2.58 -2.81 -7.48
N ILE A 67 -1.53 -3.51 -7.87
CA ILE A 67 -0.27 -2.89 -8.30
C ILE A 67 -0.51 -1.96 -9.50
N ASP A 68 -1.21 -2.45 -10.51
CA ASP A 68 -1.51 -1.65 -11.71
C ASP A 68 -2.29 -0.38 -11.34
N GLU A 69 -3.28 -0.50 -10.46
CA GLU A 69 -4.09 0.65 -10.07
C GLU A 69 -3.32 1.65 -9.20
N VAL A 70 -2.44 1.17 -8.32
CA VAL A 70 -1.56 2.05 -7.52
C VAL A 70 -0.72 2.94 -8.43
N MET A 71 -0.17 2.37 -9.49
CA MET A 71 0.67 3.12 -10.43
C MET A 71 -0.15 4.04 -11.35
N ARG A 72 -1.40 3.68 -11.63
CA ARG A 72 -2.27 4.40 -12.55
C ARG A 72 -3.03 5.56 -11.90
N THR A 73 -3.48 5.38 -10.67
CA THR A 73 -4.39 6.33 -10.02
C THR A 73 -3.77 7.72 -9.82
N THR A 74 -4.58 8.75 -10.00
CA THR A 74 -4.21 10.14 -9.67
C THR A 74 -4.66 10.54 -8.27
N SER A 75 -5.46 9.70 -7.59
CA SER A 75 -5.89 9.94 -6.22
C SER A 75 -4.79 9.52 -5.24
N THR A 76 -4.20 10.49 -4.55
CA THR A 76 -3.17 10.22 -3.53
C THR A 76 -3.75 9.46 -2.34
N THR A 77 -5.00 9.73 -1.98
CA THR A 77 -5.72 9.00 -0.92
C THR A 77 -5.87 7.52 -1.30
N LYS A 78 -6.39 7.26 -2.47
CA LYS A 78 -6.59 5.89 -2.97
C LYS A 78 -5.25 5.16 -3.08
N ARG A 79 -4.23 5.80 -3.60
CA ARG A 79 -2.89 5.21 -3.73
C ARG A 79 -2.37 4.74 -2.38
N ARG A 80 -2.42 5.60 -1.37
CA ARG A 80 -1.97 5.27 -0.02
C ARG A 80 -2.76 4.08 0.56
N LEU A 81 -4.08 4.09 0.41
CA LEU A 81 -4.94 3.01 0.92
C LEU A 81 -4.66 1.69 0.21
N MET A 82 -4.46 1.71 -1.09
CA MET A 82 -4.13 0.51 -1.86
C MET A 82 -2.73 -0.01 -1.57
N MET A 83 -1.77 0.87 -1.32
CA MET A 83 -0.43 0.47 -0.85
C MET A 83 -0.53 -0.23 0.52
N ASN A 84 -1.43 0.24 1.38
CA ASN A 84 -1.71 -0.43 2.66
C ASN A 84 -2.26 -1.85 2.44
N LEU A 85 -3.16 -2.03 1.47
CA LEU A 85 -3.65 -3.37 1.11
C LEU A 85 -2.53 -4.26 0.58
N LEU A 86 -1.65 -3.73 -0.25
CA LEU A 86 -0.50 -4.47 -0.79
C LEU A 86 0.49 -4.88 0.31
N ASP A 87 0.63 -4.08 1.36
CA ASP A 87 1.50 -4.42 2.49
C ASP A 87 1.00 -5.68 3.24
N ARG A 88 -0.26 -6.05 3.06
CA ARG A 88 -0.86 -7.26 3.62
C ARG A 88 -0.66 -8.50 2.75
N THR A 89 -0.08 -8.35 1.57
CA THR A 89 0.13 -9.46 0.62
C THR A 89 1.60 -9.83 0.55
N PRO A 90 1.94 -11.13 0.46
CA PRO A 90 3.33 -11.54 0.29
C PRO A 90 3.81 -11.21 -1.12
N PHE A 91 5.08 -10.79 -1.22
CA PHE A 91 5.76 -10.63 -2.50
C PHE A 91 6.67 -11.83 -2.71
N GLU A 92 6.33 -12.67 -3.67
CA GLU A 92 7.09 -13.87 -3.95
C GLU A 92 8.21 -13.59 -4.95
N ARG A 93 9.35 -14.25 -4.73
CA ARG A 93 10.59 -14.04 -5.49
C ARG A 93 10.38 -14.04 -7.00
N ASP A 94 9.64 -15.02 -7.52
CA ASP A 94 9.51 -15.21 -8.97
C ASP A 94 8.48 -14.27 -9.61
N TYR A 95 7.77 -13.48 -8.82
CA TYR A 95 6.72 -12.59 -9.28
C TYR A 95 6.99 -11.12 -9.01
N ILE A 96 8.25 -10.76 -8.70
CA ILE A 96 8.64 -9.36 -8.50
C ILE A 96 8.58 -8.62 -9.83
N ARG A 97 7.82 -7.52 -9.86
CA ARG A 97 7.68 -6.66 -11.04
C ARG A 97 8.65 -5.49 -10.95
N THR A 98 9.48 -5.33 -11.98
CA THR A 98 10.46 -4.25 -12.04
C THR A 98 9.82 -2.87 -12.03
N ASP A 99 8.72 -2.70 -12.76
CA ASP A 99 8.01 -1.42 -12.82
C ASP A 99 7.47 -0.99 -11.46
N PHE A 100 6.89 -1.92 -10.70
CA PHE A 100 6.38 -1.60 -9.37
C PHE A 100 7.51 -1.39 -8.36
N LEU A 101 8.57 -2.16 -8.47
CA LEU A 101 9.75 -1.98 -7.62
C LEU A 101 10.35 -0.58 -7.81
N ASP A 102 10.52 -0.16 -9.06
CA ASP A 102 11.00 1.18 -9.39
C ASP A 102 10.06 2.26 -8.85
N PHE A 103 8.76 2.05 -9.00
CA PHE A 103 7.75 2.94 -8.43
C PHE A 103 7.93 3.10 -6.93
N CYS A 104 8.08 1.99 -6.20
CA CYS A 104 8.25 2.01 -4.74
C CYS A 104 9.56 2.71 -4.32
N PHE A 105 10.66 2.45 -5.02
CA PHE A 105 11.93 3.16 -4.79
C PHE A 105 11.76 4.67 -4.96
N ASN A 106 11.10 5.10 -6.04
CA ASN A 106 10.87 6.52 -6.30
C ASN A 106 10.00 7.16 -5.22
N GLU A 107 8.95 6.47 -4.79
CA GLU A 107 8.05 6.98 -3.75
C GLU A 107 8.78 7.11 -2.40
N MET A 108 9.63 6.16 -2.03
CA MET A 108 10.35 6.25 -0.76
C MET A 108 11.37 7.39 -0.72
N LEU A 109 11.88 7.80 -1.88
CA LEU A 109 12.87 8.88 -2.00
C LEU A 109 12.23 10.24 -2.34
N SER A 110 10.91 10.28 -2.56
CA SER A 110 10.18 11.49 -2.97
C SER A 110 9.85 12.38 -1.77
N ASP A 111 9.22 13.52 -2.06
CA ASP A 111 8.69 14.44 -1.04
C ASP A 111 7.25 14.10 -0.62
N GLU A 112 6.81 12.87 -0.87
CA GLU A 112 5.48 12.41 -0.50
C GLU A 112 5.23 12.46 1.01
N PRO A 113 3.96 12.55 1.45
CA PRO A 113 3.62 12.53 2.87
C PRO A 113 4.16 11.30 3.60
N ILE A 114 4.42 11.45 4.89
CA ILE A 114 5.03 10.41 5.75
C ILE A 114 4.32 9.06 5.65
N GLY A 115 2.99 9.05 5.54
CA GLY A 115 2.23 7.81 5.42
C GLY A 115 2.55 7.03 4.15
N VAL A 116 2.72 7.73 3.03
CA VAL A 116 3.11 7.14 1.75
C VAL A 116 4.55 6.65 1.79
N LYS A 117 5.45 7.47 2.32
CA LYS A 117 6.87 7.08 2.45
C LYS A 117 7.05 5.83 3.29
N THR A 118 6.35 5.74 4.42
CA THR A 118 6.42 4.57 5.31
C THR A 118 5.99 3.31 4.57
N LEU A 119 4.89 3.36 3.83
CA LEU A 119 4.41 2.23 3.03
C LEU A 119 5.38 1.91 1.89
N ALA A 120 5.92 2.92 1.22
CA ALA A 120 6.89 2.73 0.15
C ALA A 120 8.15 2.01 0.65
N ILE A 121 8.66 2.38 1.83
CA ILE A 121 9.81 1.71 2.46
C ILE A 121 9.47 0.23 2.72
N LYS A 122 8.32 -0.05 3.31
CA LYS A 122 7.89 -1.42 3.60
C LYS A 122 7.75 -2.26 2.32
N LEU A 123 7.11 -1.70 1.30
CA LEU A 123 6.88 -2.40 0.03
C LEU A 123 8.19 -2.60 -0.74
N THR A 124 9.08 -1.63 -0.72
CA THR A 124 10.40 -1.77 -1.35
C THR A 124 11.20 -2.88 -0.67
N TYR A 125 11.20 -2.91 0.66
CA TYR A 125 11.89 -3.96 1.42
C TYR A 125 11.30 -5.34 1.10
N ALA A 126 9.98 -5.48 1.11
CA ALA A 126 9.31 -6.76 0.86
C ALA A 126 9.67 -7.36 -0.49
N GLN A 127 9.94 -6.52 -1.48
CA GLN A 127 10.37 -6.97 -2.81
C GLN A 127 11.89 -7.21 -2.88
N SER A 128 12.66 -6.30 -2.29
CA SER A 128 14.13 -6.31 -2.41
C SER A 128 14.79 -7.46 -1.64
N VAL A 129 14.15 -7.93 -0.58
CA VAL A 129 14.71 -9.00 0.27
C VAL A 129 14.96 -10.31 -0.49
N HIS A 130 14.29 -10.51 -1.62
CA HIS A 130 14.42 -11.73 -2.42
C HIS A 130 15.68 -11.79 -3.30
N TYR A 131 16.34 -10.65 -3.51
CA TYR A 131 17.52 -10.54 -4.36
C TYR A 131 18.60 -9.73 -3.65
N PRO A 132 19.81 -10.31 -3.44
CA PRO A 132 20.89 -9.63 -2.72
C PRO A 132 21.23 -8.25 -3.29
N GLU A 133 21.24 -8.11 -4.61
CA GLU A 133 21.57 -6.84 -5.28
C GLU A 133 20.53 -5.77 -4.97
N LEU A 134 19.26 -6.15 -4.96
CA LEU A 134 18.15 -5.22 -4.66
C LEU A 134 18.15 -4.84 -3.18
N LEU A 135 18.45 -5.78 -2.30
CA LEU A 135 18.54 -5.52 -0.87
C LEU A 135 19.69 -4.54 -0.56
N GLU A 136 20.82 -4.69 -1.25
CA GLU A 136 21.93 -3.76 -1.13
C GLU A 136 21.55 -2.36 -1.61
N GLU A 137 20.87 -2.26 -2.73
CA GLU A 137 20.36 -1.00 -3.26
C GLU A 137 19.36 -0.35 -2.28
N PHE A 138 18.46 -1.14 -1.72
CA PHE A 138 17.51 -0.69 -0.70
C PHE A 138 18.24 -0.15 0.53
N ASN A 139 19.23 -0.87 1.04
CA ASN A 139 20.01 -0.43 2.19
C ASN A 139 20.76 0.88 1.91
N THR A 140 21.30 1.02 0.71
CA THR A 140 21.97 2.26 0.28
C THR A 140 20.99 3.42 0.30
N ALA A 141 19.78 3.22 -0.24
CA ALA A 141 18.73 4.25 -0.24
C ALA A 141 18.34 4.65 1.18
N LEU A 142 18.18 3.69 2.10
CA LEU A 142 17.90 3.98 3.51
C LEU A 142 19.03 4.79 4.17
N GLN A 143 20.27 4.44 3.90
CA GLN A 143 21.42 5.13 4.47
C GLN A 143 21.54 6.57 3.98
N MET A 144 21.09 6.84 2.77
CA MET A 144 21.08 8.20 2.20
C MET A 144 20.06 9.11 2.85
N MET A 145 19.07 8.56 3.55
CA MET A 145 18.09 9.36 4.29
C MET A 145 18.74 9.91 5.56
N GLU A 146 18.80 11.23 5.67
CA GLU A 146 19.37 11.88 6.85
C GLU A 146 18.43 11.75 8.05
N PRO A 147 18.83 11.02 9.12
CA PRO A 147 17.93 10.79 10.26
C PRO A 147 17.43 12.05 10.94
N GLU A 148 18.25 13.11 10.95
CA GLU A 148 17.94 14.36 11.64
C GLU A 148 16.75 15.12 11.03
N VAL A 149 16.56 14.97 9.71
CA VAL A 149 15.46 15.64 9.00
C VAL A 149 14.23 14.75 8.81
N LEU A 150 14.33 13.48 9.24
CA LEU A 150 13.21 12.56 9.12
C LEU A 150 12.27 12.69 10.33
N PRO A 151 10.95 12.64 10.12
CA PRO A 151 10.02 12.51 11.24
C PRO A 151 10.32 11.26 12.09
N ALA A 152 9.99 11.31 13.37
CA ALA A 152 10.33 10.24 14.33
C ALA A 152 9.90 8.84 13.85
N ALA A 153 8.72 8.73 13.26
CA ALA A 153 8.21 7.44 12.76
C ALA A 153 9.09 6.85 11.66
N LEU A 154 9.56 7.68 10.72
CA LEU A 154 10.45 7.23 9.64
C LEU A 154 11.86 6.93 10.14
N ARG A 155 12.38 7.72 11.11
CA ARG A 155 13.66 7.43 11.73
C ARG A 155 13.66 6.06 12.41
N HIS A 156 12.58 5.76 13.14
CA HIS A 156 12.42 4.49 13.82
C HIS A 156 12.38 3.32 12.81
N LEU A 157 11.57 3.45 11.77
CA LEU A 157 11.44 2.42 10.72
C LEU A 157 12.78 2.21 10.00
N ARG A 158 13.46 3.29 9.64
CA ARG A 158 14.79 3.23 9.01
C ARG A 158 15.78 2.48 9.87
N GLY A 159 15.89 2.86 11.16
CA GLY A 159 16.79 2.21 12.10
C GLY A 159 16.48 0.72 12.26
N LYS A 160 15.21 0.37 12.36
CA LYS A 160 14.76 -1.02 12.46
C LYS A 160 15.15 -1.84 11.22
N MET A 161 14.91 -1.30 10.03
CA MET A 161 15.22 -1.98 8.77
C MET A 161 16.73 -2.18 8.58
N LEU A 162 17.52 -1.14 8.84
CA LEU A 162 18.99 -1.22 8.74
C LEU A 162 19.57 -2.24 9.73
N LYS A 163 19.05 -2.27 10.94
CA LYS A 163 19.45 -3.25 11.96
C LYS A 163 19.10 -4.67 11.55
N THR A 164 17.89 -4.89 11.07
CA THR A 164 17.40 -6.20 10.60
C THR A 164 18.28 -6.70 9.43
N ASN A 165 18.71 -5.79 8.56
CA ASN A 165 19.54 -6.13 7.39
C ASN A 165 21.04 -6.20 7.71
N GLY A 166 21.45 -6.04 8.97
CA GLY A 166 22.86 -6.02 9.35
C GLY A 166 23.59 -4.75 8.94
N LYS A 167 22.89 -3.65 8.73
CA LYS A 167 23.43 -2.34 8.30
C LYS A 167 23.24 -1.26 9.37
N ALA A 168 23.23 -1.65 10.61
CA ALA A 168 23.03 -0.73 11.74
C ALA A 168 24.04 0.42 11.78
#